data_ac78f2679284437673ac82aff8629630
#
_entry.id   ac78f2679284437673ac82aff8629630
#
_cell.length_a   1.000
_cell.length_b   1.000
_cell.length_c   1.000
_cell.angle_alpha   90.00
_cell.angle_beta   90.00
_cell.angle_gamma   90.00
#
_symmetry.space_group_name_H-M   'P 1'
#
loop_
_entity.id
_entity.type
_entity.pdbx_description
1 polymer ?
#
loop_
_entity_poly.entity_id
_entity_poly.type
_entity_poly.pdbx_seq_one_letter_code
_entity_poly.pdbx_strand_id
1 'polypeptide(L)'
;MNRLPSLYLSHGAPTLPIDPTLPSGAFTHLGAELPRPRAVLMLSAHWGTQRPVASVAAHPETIHDFYGFPQALYDIRYPAPGAPDVAGRAAGLLNAAGIATATTEHGLDHGAWVPMLLMFPEADVPVAQLSIQPRANAAHHFALGRALRPLRDEGVMVIGSGQITHNLRAADFGAAPEDADPRVAEFTDWFEAKLAARDVDALLDYRRQAPHAALMHPTDEHLLPVFTALGAADDDYQLGIQSLGTYQRVLAMTNYVFASAAA
;
A
#
# COMPACT_ATOMS: atom_id res chain seq x y z
N MET A 1 4.83 -13.07 20.85
CA MET A 1 5.09 -11.80 20.13
C MET A 1 3.74 -11.16 19.89
N ASN A 2 3.62 -9.84 20.04
CA ASN A 2 2.37 -9.18 19.69
C ASN A 2 2.19 -9.23 18.17
N ARG A 3 0.94 -9.43 17.72
CA ARG A 3 0.57 -9.40 16.30
C ARG A 3 0.93 -8.05 15.69
N LEU A 4 1.61 -8.05 14.54
CA LEU A 4 1.97 -6.82 13.85
C LEU A 4 0.73 -6.13 13.25
N PRO A 5 0.72 -4.79 13.11
CA PRO A 5 -0.32 -4.10 12.35
C PRO A 5 -0.24 -4.47 10.86
N SER A 6 -1.34 -4.30 10.14
CA SER A 6 -1.31 -4.15 8.68
C SER A 6 -1.39 -2.67 8.32
N LEU A 7 -0.79 -2.29 7.19
CA LEU A 7 -0.69 -0.90 6.78
C LEU A 7 -1.24 -0.69 5.38
N TYR A 8 -1.79 0.49 5.14
CA TYR A 8 -1.91 1.05 3.82
C TYR A 8 -1.11 2.34 3.73
N LEU A 9 -0.28 2.46 2.69
CA LEU A 9 0.60 3.60 2.47
C LEU A 9 0.25 4.28 1.14
N SER A 10 0.07 5.59 1.18
CA SER A 10 0.06 6.42 -0.03
C SER A 10 1.49 6.72 -0.44
N HIS A 11 2.06 5.94 -1.37
CA HIS A 11 3.48 6.04 -1.73
C HIS A 11 3.84 7.31 -2.51
N GLY A 12 2.83 8.03 -3.03
CA GLY A 12 3.04 9.28 -3.76
C GLY A 12 3.80 9.12 -5.07
N ALA A 13 4.46 10.21 -5.49
CA ALA A 13 5.31 10.18 -6.67
C ALA A 13 6.67 9.52 -6.39
N PRO A 14 7.35 8.98 -7.42
CA PRO A 14 8.72 8.46 -7.28
C PRO A 14 9.71 9.46 -6.68
N THR A 15 9.41 10.77 -6.78
CA THR A 15 10.24 11.86 -6.22
C THR A 15 10.17 12.00 -4.71
N LEU A 16 9.26 11.30 -4.03
CA LEU A 16 9.07 11.40 -2.58
C LEU A 16 10.38 11.33 -1.76
N PRO A 17 11.39 10.50 -2.11
CA PRO A 17 12.64 10.45 -1.36
C PRO A 17 13.58 11.65 -1.57
N ILE A 18 13.42 12.41 -2.66
CA ILE A 18 14.37 13.48 -3.03
C ILE A 18 13.74 14.86 -3.09
N ASP A 19 12.42 14.96 -3.02
CA ASP A 19 11.68 16.23 -3.04
C ASP A 19 11.40 16.69 -1.60
N PRO A 20 12.04 17.77 -1.13
CA PRO A 20 11.88 18.25 0.24
C PRO A 20 10.49 18.86 0.50
N THR A 21 9.68 19.11 -0.53
CA THR A 21 8.32 19.62 -0.39
C THR A 21 7.30 18.52 -0.13
N LEU A 22 7.68 17.25 -0.30
CA LEU A 22 6.85 16.10 -0.07
C LEU A 22 7.05 15.51 1.35
N PRO A 23 6.07 14.81 1.91
CA PRO A 23 6.04 14.42 3.31
C PRO A 23 6.87 13.16 3.62
N SER A 24 8.10 13.05 3.10
CA SER A 24 8.97 11.88 3.29
C SER A 24 9.25 11.58 4.78
N GLY A 25 9.41 12.63 5.61
CA GLY A 25 9.64 12.49 7.05
C GLY A 25 8.54 11.76 7.80
N ALA A 26 7.30 11.79 7.30
CA ALA A 26 6.20 11.05 7.91
C ALA A 26 6.38 9.52 7.81
N PHE A 27 6.97 9.02 6.74
CA PHE A 27 7.29 7.60 6.58
C PHE A 27 8.43 7.17 7.50
N THR A 28 9.47 8.01 7.64
CA THR A 28 10.58 7.76 8.57
C THR A 28 10.07 7.68 10.01
N HIS A 29 9.19 8.60 10.39
CA HIS A 29 8.55 8.59 11.72
C HIS A 29 7.71 7.34 11.92
N LEU A 30 6.87 6.98 10.94
CA LEU A 30 6.03 5.79 10.99
C LEU A 30 6.89 4.52 11.15
N GLY A 31 8.00 4.40 10.39
CA GLY A 31 8.92 3.27 10.51
C GLY A 31 9.59 3.16 11.87
N ALA A 32 9.85 4.30 12.54
CA ALA A 32 10.45 4.36 13.87
C ALA A 32 9.46 4.01 15.01
N GLU A 33 8.18 4.33 14.83
CA GLU A 33 7.15 4.10 15.86
C GLU A 33 6.59 2.67 15.84
N LEU A 34 6.55 2.05 14.66
CA LEU A 34 5.97 0.72 14.51
C LEU A 34 6.91 -0.39 15.02
N PRO A 35 6.36 -1.49 15.55
CA PRO A 35 7.16 -2.66 15.87
C PRO A 35 7.93 -3.14 14.63
N ARG A 36 9.25 -3.34 14.79
CA ARG A 36 10.09 -3.79 13.68
C ARG A 36 9.69 -5.17 13.21
N PRO A 37 9.32 -5.35 11.92
CA PRO A 37 8.97 -6.65 11.38
C PRO A 37 10.22 -7.50 11.09
N ARG A 38 10.06 -8.85 11.11
CA ARG A 38 11.09 -9.75 10.58
C ARG A 38 11.16 -9.71 9.04
N ALA A 39 10.04 -9.37 8.39
CA ALA A 39 9.92 -9.16 6.94
C ALA A 39 8.65 -8.37 6.62
N VAL A 40 8.58 -7.83 5.42
CA VAL A 40 7.40 -7.17 4.87
C VAL A 40 6.86 -7.99 3.69
N LEU A 41 5.53 -8.17 3.65
CA LEU A 41 4.81 -8.57 2.45
C LEU A 41 4.12 -7.32 1.87
N MET A 42 4.62 -6.85 0.73
CA MET A 42 4.17 -5.63 0.06
C MET A 42 3.24 -5.95 -1.12
N LEU A 43 2.08 -5.27 -1.18
CA LEU A 43 1.22 -5.27 -2.36
C LEU A 43 1.22 -3.88 -2.97
N SER A 44 1.94 -3.71 -4.07
CA SER A 44 2.04 -2.43 -4.78
C SER A 44 1.03 -2.32 -5.91
N ALA A 45 0.47 -1.12 -6.09
CA ALA A 45 -0.38 -0.76 -7.22
C ALA A 45 0.32 -0.95 -8.58
N HIS A 46 1.65 -1.00 -8.59
CA HIS A 46 2.48 -1.04 -9.80
C HIS A 46 2.80 -2.46 -10.29
N TRP A 47 2.49 -3.50 -9.51
CA TRP A 47 2.65 -4.88 -9.97
C TRP A 47 1.29 -5.55 -10.14
N GLY A 48 0.69 -5.38 -11.33
CA GLY A 48 -0.59 -5.97 -11.69
C GLY A 48 -0.48 -7.26 -12.50
N THR A 49 -1.21 -8.30 -12.11
CA THR A 49 -1.30 -9.59 -12.82
C THR A 49 -2.74 -10.08 -12.92
N GLN A 50 -2.99 -11.13 -13.70
CA GLN A 50 -4.35 -11.70 -13.82
C GLN A 50 -4.78 -12.54 -12.61
N ARG A 51 -3.83 -13.16 -11.93
CA ARG A 51 -4.00 -13.95 -10.70
C ARG A 51 -2.88 -13.60 -9.72
N PRO A 52 -3.03 -13.79 -8.41
CA PRO A 52 -1.97 -13.51 -7.45
C PRO A 52 -0.65 -14.22 -7.80
N VAL A 53 0.44 -13.46 -7.75
CA VAL A 53 1.80 -13.94 -7.96
C VAL A 53 2.68 -13.38 -6.85
N ALA A 54 3.38 -14.25 -6.12
CA ALA A 54 4.31 -13.85 -5.07
C ALA A 54 5.75 -13.87 -5.58
N SER A 55 6.53 -12.83 -5.28
CA SER A 55 7.95 -12.77 -5.64
C SER A 55 8.80 -13.57 -4.68
N VAL A 56 9.51 -14.58 -5.21
CA VAL A 56 10.47 -15.40 -4.48
C VAL A 56 11.92 -14.98 -4.73
N ALA A 57 12.15 -13.80 -5.30
CA ALA A 57 13.49 -13.27 -5.50
C ALA A 57 14.22 -13.16 -4.16
N ALA A 58 15.42 -13.76 -4.05
CA ALA A 58 16.26 -13.66 -2.85
C ALA A 58 16.98 -12.30 -2.77
N HIS A 59 17.23 -11.68 -3.91
CA HIS A 59 17.85 -10.37 -4.06
C HIS A 59 17.06 -9.57 -5.08
N PRO A 60 15.89 -9.00 -4.70
CA PRO A 60 15.03 -8.30 -5.63
C PRO A 60 15.72 -7.02 -6.13
N GLU A 61 15.69 -6.81 -7.45
CA GLU A 61 16.21 -5.59 -8.07
C GLU A 61 15.32 -4.39 -7.73
N THR A 62 15.91 -3.20 -7.64
CA THR A 62 15.16 -1.92 -7.60
C THR A 62 14.66 -1.62 -9.01
N ILE A 63 13.35 -1.70 -9.23
CA ILE A 63 12.72 -1.41 -10.51
C ILE A 63 12.36 0.07 -10.58
N HIS A 64 12.83 0.75 -11.64
CA HIS A 64 12.45 2.12 -11.96
C HIS A 64 11.35 2.09 -13.02
N ASP A 65 10.13 1.83 -12.60
CA ASP A 65 8.92 1.71 -13.42
C ASP A 65 8.30 3.07 -13.81
N PHE A 66 9.15 4.08 -13.96
CA PHE A 66 8.81 5.45 -14.32
C PHE A 66 9.83 6.04 -15.30
N TYR A 67 9.47 7.14 -15.98
CA TYR A 67 10.36 7.83 -16.93
C TYR A 67 10.11 9.33 -16.93
N GLY A 68 11.11 10.08 -17.43
CA GLY A 68 11.02 11.55 -17.50
C GLY A 68 11.32 12.25 -16.18
N PHE A 69 11.93 11.56 -15.22
CA PHE A 69 12.34 12.09 -13.94
C PHE A 69 13.83 12.45 -13.89
N PRO A 70 14.28 13.22 -12.88
CA PRO A 70 15.70 13.53 -12.70
C PRO A 70 16.56 12.27 -12.54
N GLN A 71 17.81 12.33 -13.06
CA GLN A 71 18.75 11.20 -13.01
C GLN A 71 18.97 10.67 -11.59
N ALA A 72 18.97 11.55 -10.59
CA ALA A 72 19.12 11.18 -9.19
C ALA A 72 18.14 10.09 -8.72
N LEU A 73 16.93 10.01 -9.30
CA LEU A 73 15.97 8.93 -8.99
C LEU A 73 16.40 7.58 -9.56
N TYR A 74 16.99 7.57 -10.75
CA TYR A 74 17.47 6.35 -11.40
C TYR A 74 18.75 5.82 -10.76
N ASP A 75 19.45 6.65 -9.98
CA ASP A 75 20.66 6.26 -9.25
C ASP A 75 20.33 5.62 -7.89
N ILE A 76 19.11 5.81 -7.38
CA ILE A 76 18.69 5.20 -6.12
C ILE A 76 18.63 3.68 -6.29
N ARG A 77 19.18 2.97 -5.30
CA ARG A 77 19.03 1.52 -5.13
C ARG A 77 18.55 1.24 -3.71
N TYR A 78 17.65 0.30 -3.58
CA TYR A 78 17.19 -0.20 -2.29
C TYR A 78 17.53 -1.70 -2.19
N PRO A 79 18.74 -2.05 -1.71
CA PRO A 79 19.26 -3.41 -1.78
C PRO A 79 18.78 -4.29 -0.61
N ALA A 80 17.51 -4.19 -0.24
CA ALA A 80 16.94 -5.04 0.80
C ALA A 80 16.99 -6.51 0.36
N PRO A 81 17.24 -7.45 1.32
CA PRO A 81 17.10 -8.86 1.01
C PRO A 81 15.64 -9.18 0.64
N GLY A 82 15.45 -10.15 -0.22
CA GLY A 82 14.15 -10.74 -0.48
C GLY A 82 13.70 -11.65 0.67
N ALA A 83 12.41 -11.99 0.68
CA ALA A 83 11.82 -12.90 1.66
C ALA A 83 11.10 -14.06 0.96
N PRO A 84 11.82 -14.97 0.28
CA PRO A 84 11.22 -16.09 -0.46
C PRO A 84 10.42 -17.06 0.42
N ASP A 85 10.78 -17.21 1.69
CA ASP A 85 10.02 -17.98 2.67
C ASP A 85 8.66 -17.36 2.95
N VAL A 86 8.60 -16.04 3.09
CA VAL A 86 7.34 -15.27 3.26
C VAL A 86 6.48 -15.35 2.01
N ALA A 87 7.09 -15.20 0.82
CA ALA A 87 6.40 -15.33 -0.46
C ALA A 87 5.76 -16.71 -0.63
N GLY A 88 6.54 -17.77 -0.35
CA GLY A 88 6.05 -19.16 -0.37
C GLY A 88 4.94 -19.40 0.64
N ARG A 89 5.08 -18.86 1.86
CA ARG A 89 4.06 -18.94 2.91
C ARG A 89 2.77 -18.22 2.50
N ALA A 90 2.88 -17.00 1.93
CA ALA A 90 1.75 -16.24 1.42
C ALA A 90 1.01 -17.01 0.31
N ALA A 91 1.74 -17.54 -0.67
CA ALA A 91 1.17 -18.36 -1.73
C ALA A 91 0.46 -19.61 -1.17
N GLY A 92 1.04 -20.26 -0.16
CA GLY A 92 0.42 -21.40 0.51
C GLY A 92 -0.89 -21.06 1.21
N LEU A 93 -0.95 -19.93 1.92
CA LEU A 93 -2.16 -19.44 2.60
C LEU A 93 -3.27 -19.11 1.59
N LEU A 94 -2.92 -18.42 0.50
CA LEU A 94 -3.87 -18.06 -0.55
C LEU A 94 -4.41 -19.31 -1.26
N ASN A 95 -3.55 -20.27 -1.62
CA ASN A 95 -3.96 -21.53 -2.22
C ASN A 95 -4.87 -22.34 -1.29
N ALA A 96 -4.58 -22.37 0.01
CA ALA A 96 -5.42 -23.03 1.01
C ALA A 96 -6.80 -22.36 1.15
N ALA A 97 -6.88 -21.05 0.90
CA ALA A 97 -8.14 -20.30 0.83
C ALA A 97 -8.86 -20.41 -0.53
N GLY A 98 -8.39 -21.25 -1.45
CA GLY A 98 -8.97 -21.42 -2.78
C GLY A 98 -8.60 -20.32 -3.79
N ILE A 99 -7.64 -19.47 -3.47
CA ILE A 99 -7.16 -18.39 -4.34
C ILE A 99 -5.87 -18.85 -5.02
N ALA A 100 -5.98 -19.34 -6.25
CA ALA A 100 -4.86 -19.90 -7.01
C ALA A 100 -3.73 -18.88 -7.18
N THR A 101 -2.59 -19.11 -6.54
CA THR A 101 -1.44 -18.22 -6.47
C THR A 101 -0.20 -18.89 -7.04
N ALA A 102 0.52 -18.16 -7.91
CA ALA A 102 1.81 -18.61 -8.46
C ALA A 102 2.98 -17.90 -7.75
N THR A 103 4.20 -18.33 -8.07
CA THR A 103 5.43 -17.65 -7.65
C THR A 103 6.29 -17.34 -8.87
N THR A 104 7.07 -16.27 -8.79
CA THR A 104 8.07 -15.88 -9.79
C THR A 104 9.17 -15.06 -9.13
N GLU A 105 10.26 -14.80 -9.80
CA GLU A 105 11.19 -13.74 -9.40
C GLU A 105 10.70 -12.40 -9.96
N HIS A 106 10.60 -11.39 -9.08
CA HIS A 106 10.24 -10.02 -9.42
C HIS A 106 10.96 -9.06 -8.48
N GLY A 107 11.41 -7.92 -9.00
CA GLY A 107 12.04 -6.88 -8.20
C GLY A 107 11.05 -6.04 -7.39
N LEU A 108 11.52 -4.96 -6.79
CA LEU A 108 10.71 -3.99 -6.06
C LEU A 108 10.42 -2.80 -6.96
N ASP A 109 9.17 -2.56 -7.34
CA ASP A 109 8.73 -1.35 -8.03
C ASP A 109 8.74 -0.13 -7.09
N HIS A 110 8.52 1.09 -7.63
CA HIS A 110 8.62 2.29 -6.80
C HIS A 110 7.55 2.36 -5.70
N GLY A 111 6.38 1.78 -5.90
CA GLY A 111 5.37 1.66 -4.84
C GLY A 111 5.83 0.76 -3.69
N ALA A 112 6.84 -0.09 -3.91
CA ALA A 112 7.45 -0.90 -2.87
C ALA A 112 8.73 -0.26 -2.31
N TRP A 113 9.73 0.05 -3.16
CA TRP A 113 11.01 0.49 -2.64
C TRP A 113 11.00 1.91 -2.06
N VAL A 114 10.15 2.83 -2.55
CA VAL A 114 10.08 4.21 -2.01
C VAL A 114 9.65 4.22 -0.55
N PRO A 115 8.48 3.65 -0.15
CA PRO A 115 8.11 3.64 1.25
C PRO A 115 9.08 2.82 2.10
N MET A 116 9.62 1.72 1.59
CA MET A 116 10.60 0.91 2.33
C MET A 116 11.90 1.67 2.57
N LEU A 117 12.42 2.42 1.59
CA LEU A 117 13.60 3.27 1.74
C LEU A 117 13.42 4.32 2.84
N LEU A 118 12.22 4.90 2.94
CA LEU A 118 11.92 5.94 3.92
C LEU A 118 11.66 5.39 5.32
N MET A 119 11.00 4.23 5.42
CA MET A 119 10.70 3.60 6.71
C MET A 119 11.88 2.80 7.28
N PHE A 120 12.67 2.15 6.40
CA PHE A 120 13.77 1.26 6.76
C PHE A 120 15.01 1.56 5.91
N PRO A 121 15.65 2.72 6.10
CA PRO A 121 16.74 3.20 5.21
C PRO A 121 17.99 2.30 5.21
N GLU A 122 18.19 1.50 6.26
CA GLU A 122 19.32 0.54 6.34
C GLU A 122 19.14 -0.66 5.40
N ALA A 123 17.98 -0.79 4.72
CA ALA A 123 17.65 -1.87 3.79
C ALA A 123 17.89 -3.29 4.35
N ASP A 124 17.70 -3.47 5.65
CA ASP A 124 17.98 -4.73 6.38
C ASP A 124 16.69 -5.50 6.74
N VAL A 125 15.51 -4.96 6.41
CA VAL A 125 14.23 -5.64 6.54
C VAL A 125 13.93 -6.39 5.22
N PRO A 126 13.82 -7.74 5.24
CA PRO A 126 13.51 -8.51 4.04
C PRO A 126 12.13 -8.17 3.46
N VAL A 127 12.01 -8.11 2.13
CA VAL A 127 10.79 -7.74 1.43
C VAL A 127 10.38 -8.82 0.42
N ALA A 128 9.15 -9.29 0.51
CA ALA A 128 8.47 -10.02 -0.55
C ALA A 128 7.38 -9.13 -1.16
N GLN A 129 7.16 -9.22 -2.46
CA GLN A 129 6.00 -8.61 -3.12
C GLN A 129 4.95 -9.64 -3.50
N LEU A 130 3.68 -9.25 -3.39
CA LEU A 130 2.54 -9.96 -3.95
C LEU A 130 1.83 -9.03 -4.93
N SER A 131 1.55 -9.52 -6.13
CA SER A 131 0.87 -8.73 -7.16
C SER A 131 -0.59 -8.46 -6.80
N ILE A 132 -1.11 -7.31 -7.26
CA ILE A 132 -2.54 -7.01 -7.27
C ILE A 132 -3.21 -7.54 -8.54
N GLN A 133 -4.54 -7.57 -8.55
CA GLN A 133 -5.35 -7.96 -9.71
C GLN A 133 -6.22 -6.77 -10.16
N PRO A 134 -5.72 -5.88 -11.04
CA PRO A 134 -6.40 -4.63 -11.39
C PRO A 134 -7.80 -4.80 -12.01
N ARG A 135 -8.11 -6.00 -12.51
CA ARG A 135 -9.44 -6.33 -13.07
C ARG A 135 -10.39 -6.96 -12.06
N ALA A 136 -9.91 -7.25 -10.85
CA ALA A 136 -10.73 -7.73 -9.75
C ALA A 136 -11.20 -6.54 -8.89
N ASN A 137 -12.21 -6.78 -8.06
CA ASN A 137 -12.84 -5.76 -7.22
C ASN A 137 -12.22 -5.68 -5.81
N ALA A 138 -12.72 -4.74 -5.01
CA ALA A 138 -12.36 -4.57 -3.61
C ALA A 138 -12.55 -5.84 -2.77
N ALA A 139 -13.65 -6.58 -2.99
CA ALA A 139 -13.95 -7.80 -2.24
C ALA A 139 -12.91 -8.90 -2.47
N HIS A 140 -12.38 -9.02 -3.71
CA HIS A 140 -11.29 -9.95 -3.99
C HIS A 140 -10.03 -9.61 -3.18
N HIS A 141 -9.63 -8.34 -3.17
CA HIS A 141 -8.44 -7.89 -2.44
C HIS A 141 -8.62 -7.99 -0.92
N PHE A 142 -9.82 -7.75 -0.42
CA PHE A 142 -10.16 -7.99 0.98
C PHE A 142 -10.03 -9.48 1.34
N ALA A 143 -10.48 -10.38 0.46
CA ALA A 143 -10.33 -11.82 0.67
C ALA A 143 -8.86 -12.26 0.66
N LEU A 144 -8.00 -11.66 -0.19
CA LEU A 144 -6.55 -11.85 -0.13
C LEU A 144 -6.02 -11.50 1.27
N GLY A 145 -6.38 -10.32 1.77
CA GLY A 145 -5.97 -9.88 3.10
C GLY A 145 -6.41 -10.83 4.20
N ARG A 146 -7.68 -11.28 4.17
CA ARG A 146 -8.21 -12.26 5.13
C ARG A 146 -7.37 -13.55 5.15
N ALA A 147 -6.99 -14.06 4.00
CA ALA A 147 -6.16 -15.26 3.89
C ALA A 147 -4.72 -15.02 4.38
N LEU A 148 -4.20 -13.81 4.25
CA LEU A 148 -2.84 -13.43 4.64
C LEU A 148 -2.71 -13.01 6.12
N ARG A 149 -3.83 -12.82 6.85
CA ARG A 149 -3.85 -12.39 8.25
C ARG A 149 -2.90 -13.18 9.17
N PRO A 150 -2.73 -14.52 9.03
CA PRO A 150 -1.81 -15.28 9.89
C PRO A 150 -0.35 -14.83 9.83
N LEU A 151 0.09 -14.22 8.73
CA LEU A 151 1.47 -13.71 8.59
C LEU A 151 1.82 -12.67 9.67
N ARG A 152 0.85 -11.90 10.14
CA ARG A 152 1.05 -10.89 11.17
C ARG A 152 1.48 -11.51 12.51
N ASP A 153 0.98 -12.70 12.83
CA ASP A 153 1.41 -13.47 14.02
C ASP A 153 2.80 -14.07 13.83
N GLU A 154 3.20 -14.26 12.58
CA GLU A 154 4.53 -14.78 12.20
C GLU A 154 5.59 -13.67 12.10
N GLY A 155 5.29 -12.44 12.57
CA GLY A 155 6.21 -11.30 12.55
C GLY A 155 6.38 -10.66 11.17
N VAL A 156 5.47 -10.91 10.24
CA VAL A 156 5.45 -10.29 8.91
C VAL A 156 4.45 -9.14 8.88
N MET A 157 4.89 -7.97 8.44
CA MET A 157 4.02 -6.81 8.24
C MET A 157 3.40 -6.87 6.85
N VAL A 158 2.08 -6.86 6.77
CA VAL A 158 1.35 -6.82 5.48
C VAL A 158 1.08 -5.36 5.15
N ILE A 159 1.61 -4.91 4.01
CA ILE A 159 1.50 -3.51 3.57
C ILE A 159 0.86 -3.46 2.19
N GLY A 160 -0.27 -2.73 2.09
CA GLY A 160 -0.81 -2.27 0.81
C GLY A 160 -0.21 -0.91 0.45
N SER A 161 0.28 -0.75 -0.76
CA SER A 161 0.90 0.49 -1.23
C SER A 161 0.21 0.99 -2.50
N GLY A 162 -0.34 2.19 -2.41
CA GLY A 162 -1.10 2.82 -3.48
C GLY A 162 -1.20 4.33 -3.30
N GLN A 163 -2.38 4.91 -3.49
CA GLN A 163 -2.68 6.32 -3.29
C GLN A 163 -4.17 6.47 -2.98
N ILE A 164 -4.52 7.17 -1.90
CA ILE A 164 -5.94 7.24 -1.46
C ILE A 164 -6.84 7.96 -2.47
N THR A 165 -6.31 8.87 -3.26
CA THR A 165 -6.95 9.39 -4.47
C THR A 165 -5.93 9.46 -5.60
N HIS A 166 -6.26 8.95 -6.78
CA HIS A 166 -5.32 8.83 -7.89
C HIS A 166 -5.99 9.10 -9.24
N ASN A 167 -6.00 10.36 -9.65
CA ASN A 167 -6.48 10.79 -10.98
C ASN A 167 -5.47 11.73 -11.64
N LEU A 168 -4.49 11.17 -12.33
CA LEU A 168 -3.45 11.95 -13.02
C LEU A 168 -3.99 12.84 -14.15
N ARG A 169 -5.19 12.55 -14.67
CA ARG A 169 -5.82 13.39 -15.70
C ARG A 169 -6.41 14.68 -15.14
N ALA A 170 -6.77 14.68 -13.85
CA ALA A 170 -7.27 15.85 -13.14
C ALA A 170 -6.18 16.54 -12.32
N ALA A 171 -4.97 15.96 -12.26
CA ALA A 171 -3.85 16.54 -11.55
C ALA A 171 -3.37 17.83 -12.22
N ASP A 172 -3.10 18.84 -11.40
CA ASP A 172 -2.44 20.09 -11.80
C ASP A 172 -1.10 20.19 -11.08
N PHE A 173 -0.02 19.97 -11.82
CA PHE A 173 1.34 19.95 -11.28
C PHE A 173 1.85 21.33 -10.85
N GLY A 174 1.12 22.41 -11.17
CA GLY A 174 1.41 23.79 -10.73
C GLY A 174 0.53 24.26 -9.58
N ALA A 175 -0.44 23.46 -9.15
CA ALA A 175 -1.37 23.86 -8.09
C ALA A 175 -0.68 23.92 -6.73
N ALA A 176 -1.02 24.95 -5.95
CA ALA A 176 -0.62 25.03 -4.55
C ALA A 176 -1.48 24.09 -3.68
N PRO A 177 -1.02 23.69 -2.48
CA PRO A 177 -1.79 22.79 -1.61
C PRO A 177 -3.20 23.30 -1.26
N GLU A 178 -3.38 24.62 -1.16
CA GLU A 178 -4.67 25.30 -0.92
C GLU A 178 -5.65 25.20 -2.10
N ASP A 179 -5.17 24.86 -3.29
CA ASP A 179 -5.99 24.68 -4.49
C ASP A 179 -6.61 23.27 -4.58
N ALA A 180 -6.53 22.48 -3.51
CA ALA A 180 -7.09 21.15 -3.48
C ALA A 180 -8.58 21.12 -3.87
N ASP A 181 -8.95 20.20 -4.73
CA ASP A 181 -10.34 20.03 -5.15
C ASP A 181 -11.17 19.57 -3.94
N PRO A 182 -12.24 20.28 -3.55
CA PRO A 182 -13.03 19.93 -2.36
C PRO A 182 -13.64 18.53 -2.42
N ARG A 183 -13.85 17.99 -3.61
CA ARG A 183 -14.34 16.61 -3.81
C ARG A 183 -13.36 15.55 -3.31
N VAL A 184 -12.07 15.88 -3.19
CA VAL A 184 -11.08 15.00 -2.57
C VAL A 184 -11.43 14.78 -1.10
N ALA A 185 -11.67 15.86 -0.36
CA ALA A 185 -12.05 15.76 1.05
C ALA A 185 -13.37 14.99 1.23
N GLU A 186 -14.38 15.23 0.37
CA GLU A 186 -15.64 14.51 0.44
C GLU A 186 -15.45 12.99 0.26
N PHE A 187 -14.54 12.57 -0.62
CA PHE A 187 -14.22 11.15 -0.81
C PHE A 187 -13.43 10.59 0.38
N THR A 188 -12.36 11.27 0.81
CA THR A 188 -11.49 10.79 1.89
C THR A 188 -12.23 10.74 3.23
N ASP A 189 -13.02 11.75 3.56
CA ASP A 189 -13.81 11.81 4.80
C ASP A 189 -14.82 10.66 4.85
N TRP A 190 -15.50 10.38 3.72
CA TRP A 190 -16.40 9.24 3.62
C TRP A 190 -15.65 7.92 3.85
N PHE A 191 -14.50 7.74 3.19
CA PHE A 191 -13.72 6.52 3.27
C PHE A 191 -13.20 6.29 4.69
N GLU A 192 -12.66 7.32 5.32
CA GLU A 192 -12.15 7.29 6.69
C GLU A 192 -13.27 7.05 7.72
N ALA A 193 -14.43 7.68 7.54
CA ALA A 193 -15.60 7.42 8.38
C ALA A 193 -16.04 5.96 8.31
N LYS A 194 -16.01 5.35 7.11
CA LYS A 194 -16.35 3.93 6.93
C LYS A 194 -15.29 2.99 7.53
N LEU A 195 -14.00 3.35 7.41
CA LEU A 195 -12.92 2.63 8.10
C LEU A 195 -13.08 2.70 9.63
N ALA A 196 -13.34 3.88 10.18
CA ALA A 196 -13.54 4.06 11.62
C ALA A 196 -14.77 3.31 12.15
N ALA A 197 -15.85 3.28 11.37
CA ALA A 197 -17.06 2.53 11.67
C ALA A 197 -16.92 1.00 11.44
N ARG A 198 -15.82 0.56 10.81
CA ARG A 198 -15.62 -0.83 10.35
C ARG A 198 -16.74 -1.32 9.42
N ASP A 199 -17.34 -0.40 8.66
CA ASP A 199 -18.40 -0.69 7.68
C ASP A 199 -17.79 -1.29 6.41
N VAL A 200 -17.37 -2.56 6.53
CA VAL A 200 -16.69 -3.29 5.46
C VAL A 200 -17.55 -3.39 4.22
N ASP A 201 -18.87 -3.61 4.38
CA ASP A 201 -19.76 -3.75 3.22
C ASP A 201 -19.83 -2.47 2.40
N ALA A 202 -19.91 -1.31 3.04
CA ALA A 202 -19.86 -0.02 2.34
C ALA A 202 -18.51 0.21 1.67
N LEU A 203 -17.39 -0.12 2.35
CA LEU A 203 -16.05 0.00 1.79
C LEU A 203 -15.86 -0.89 0.54
N LEU A 204 -16.34 -2.13 0.58
CA LEU A 204 -16.25 -3.04 -0.58
C LEU A 204 -17.12 -2.60 -1.77
N ASP A 205 -18.17 -1.82 -1.50
CA ASP A 205 -19.05 -1.22 -2.50
C ASP A 205 -18.75 0.27 -2.76
N TYR A 206 -17.53 0.74 -2.43
CA TYR A 206 -17.13 2.16 -2.49
C TYR A 206 -17.42 2.81 -3.84
N ARG A 207 -17.31 2.07 -4.93
CA ARG A 207 -17.58 2.57 -6.28
C ARG A 207 -18.98 3.15 -6.44
N ARG A 208 -19.96 2.62 -5.72
CA ARG A 208 -21.36 3.07 -5.76
C ARG A 208 -21.72 4.01 -4.62
N GLN A 209 -21.07 3.85 -3.46
CA GLN A 209 -21.46 4.53 -2.24
C GLN A 209 -20.61 5.76 -1.93
N ALA A 210 -19.32 5.75 -2.26
CA ALA A 210 -18.45 6.88 -1.96
C ALA A 210 -18.71 8.05 -2.92
N PRO A 211 -18.77 9.28 -2.41
CA PRO A 211 -18.87 10.46 -3.25
C PRO A 211 -17.64 10.52 -4.18
N HIS A 212 -17.87 10.89 -5.44
CA HIS A 212 -16.81 11.11 -6.43
C HIS A 212 -15.87 9.93 -6.70
N ALA A 213 -16.22 8.70 -6.33
CA ALA A 213 -15.35 7.54 -6.45
C ALA A 213 -14.74 7.36 -7.87
N ALA A 214 -15.55 7.52 -8.93
CA ALA A 214 -15.08 7.41 -10.30
C ALA A 214 -14.17 8.57 -10.74
N LEU A 215 -14.31 9.75 -10.11
CA LEU A 215 -13.42 10.87 -10.34
C LEU A 215 -12.09 10.68 -9.61
N MET A 216 -12.13 10.25 -8.34
CA MET A 216 -10.92 10.04 -7.54
C MET A 216 -10.10 8.84 -8.05
N HIS A 217 -10.78 7.81 -8.55
CA HIS A 217 -10.18 6.62 -9.12
C HIS A 217 -10.80 6.31 -10.48
N PRO A 218 -10.31 6.88 -11.60
CA PRO A 218 -10.72 6.45 -12.95
C PRO A 218 -10.44 4.97 -13.19
N THR A 219 -9.37 4.44 -12.59
CA THR A 219 -8.99 3.04 -12.49
C THR A 219 -8.64 2.70 -11.03
N ASP A 220 -8.83 1.46 -10.61
CA ASP A 220 -8.88 1.10 -9.18
C ASP A 220 -7.51 0.72 -8.58
N GLU A 221 -6.48 0.47 -9.39
CA GLU A 221 -5.22 -0.15 -8.97
C GLU A 221 -4.56 0.51 -7.76
N HIS A 222 -4.64 1.84 -7.65
CA HIS A 222 -4.03 2.56 -6.52
C HIS A 222 -4.84 2.50 -5.23
N LEU A 223 -6.14 2.17 -5.30
CA LEU A 223 -6.95 1.96 -4.10
C LEU A 223 -7.01 0.49 -3.68
N LEU A 224 -6.92 -0.46 -4.62
CA LEU A 224 -7.07 -1.89 -4.33
C LEU A 224 -6.18 -2.41 -3.19
N PRO A 225 -4.92 -1.94 -3.02
CA PRO A 225 -4.07 -2.41 -1.92
C PRO A 225 -4.63 -2.12 -0.51
N VAL A 226 -5.46 -1.07 -0.33
CA VAL A 226 -6.06 -0.77 0.98
C VAL A 226 -6.97 -1.91 1.45
N PHE A 227 -7.68 -2.55 0.53
CA PHE A 227 -8.59 -3.65 0.87
C PHE A 227 -7.83 -4.89 1.32
N THR A 228 -6.61 -5.12 0.80
CA THR A 228 -5.76 -6.20 1.32
C THR A 228 -5.25 -5.87 2.71
N ALA A 229 -4.81 -4.65 2.97
CA ALA A 229 -4.40 -4.22 4.30
C ALA A 229 -5.56 -4.32 5.32
N LEU A 230 -6.75 -3.87 4.94
CA LEU A 230 -7.97 -3.97 5.74
C LEU A 230 -8.38 -5.43 6.00
N GLY A 231 -8.32 -6.31 4.98
CA GLY A 231 -8.62 -7.73 5.13
C GLY A 231 -7.62 -8.45 6.04
N ALA A 232 -6.36 -8.04 6.04
CA ALA A 232 -5.34 -8.57 6.93
C ALA A 232 -5.49 -8.07 8.37
N ALA A 233 -6.20 -6.96 8.61
CA ALA A 233 -6.50 -6.44 9.93
C ALA A 233 -7.41 -7.37 10.75
N ASP A 234 -7.44 -7.17 12.06
CA ASP A 234 -8.42 -7.83 12.93
C ASP A 234 -9.80 -7.18 12.73
N ASP A 235 -10.87 -7.90 13.05
CA ASP A 235 -12.23 -7.38 12.84
C ASP A 235 -12.55 -6.21 13.81
N ASP A 236 -11.81 -6.10 14.91
CA ASP A 236 -11.89 -5.06 15.94
C ASP A 236 -10.69 -4.10 15.95
N TYR A 237 -9.98 -4.00 14.83
CA TYR A 237 -8.77 -3.17 14.71
C TYR A 237 -8.94 -1.75 15.27
N GLN A 238 -7.84 -1.20 15.74
CA GLN A 238 -7.71 0.24 16.02
C GLN A 238 -7.14 0.93 14.79
N LEU A 239 -7.85 1.96 14.31
CA LEU A 239 -7.45 2.71 13.11
C LEU A 239 -6.56 3.88 13.51
N GLY A 240 -5.32 3.87 13.03
CA GLY A 240 -4.47 5.06 12.95
C GLY A 240 -4.59 5.70 11.58
N ILE A 241 -4.76 7.02 11.55
CA ILE A 241 -4.83 7.82 10.32
C ILE A 241 -3.71 8.85 10.35
N GLN A 242 -2.89 8.87 9.30
CA GLN A 242 -1.86 9.88 9.10
C GLN A 242 -2.12 10.58 7.76
N SER A 243 -2.87 11.69 7.81
CA SER A 243 -3.11 12.54 6.64
C SER A 243 -1.85 13.35 6.33
N LEU A 244 -1.40 13.29 5.08
CA LEU A 244 -0.18 13.92 4.60
C LEU A 244 -0.45 15.07 3.63
N GLY A 245 -1.73 15.42 3.43
CA GLY A 245 -2.18 16.49 2.56
C GLY A 245 -2.60 16.04 1.15
N THR A 246 -3.04 17.00 0.37
CA THR A 246 -3.41 16.81 -1.04
C THR A 246 -2.43 17.57 -1.91
N TYR A 247 -1.85 16.88 -2.88
CA TYR A 247 -0.88 17.40 -3.82
C TYR A 247 -1.48 17.47 -5.22
N GLN A 248 -0.94 18.37 -6.04
CA GLN A 248 -1.33 18.48 -7.44
C GLN A 248 -2.86 18.50 -7.61
N ARG A 249 -3.53 19.21 -6.70
CA ARG A 249 -4.97 19.45 -6.65
C ARG A 249 -5.85 18.23 -6.26
N VAL A 250 -5.50 17.02 -6.67
CA VAL A 250 -6.39 15.84 -6.52
C VAL A 250 -5.71 14.60 -5.98
N LEU A 251 -4.42 14.66 -5.64
CA LEU A 251 -3.67 13.51 -5.16
C LEU A 251 -3.51 13.57 -3.65
N ALA A 252 -4.50 13.07 -2.91
CA ALA A 252 -4.42 12.97 -1.47
C ALA A 252 -3.48 11.84 -1.06
N MET A 253 -2.68 12.10 -0.05
CA MET A 253 -1.82 11.13 0.60
C MET A 253 -2.30 10.92 2.03
N THR A 254 -2.68 9.69 2.35
CA THR A 254 -3.01 9.27 3.72
C THR A 254 -2.49 7.86 3.95
N ASN A 255 -1.82 7.66 5.08
CA ASN A 255 -1.42 6.35 5.54
C ASN A 255 -2.43 5.85 6.58
N TYR A 256 -2.79 4.57 6.50
CA TYR A 256 -3.65 3.90 7.48
C TYR A 256 -2.88 2.80 8.19
N VAL A 257 -3.01 2.76 9.51
CA VAL A 257 -2.48 1.72 10.39
C VAL A 257 -3.64 0.96 10.99
N PHE A 258 -3.71 -0.34 10.74
CA PHE A 258 -4.70 -1.23 11.32
C PHE A 258 -4.02 -2.06 12.43
N ALA A 259 -4.00 -1.51 13.64
CA ALA A 259 -3.41 -2.16 14.81
C ALA A 259 -4.39 -3.14 15.46
N SER A 260 -3.88 -4.20 16.09
CA SER A 260 -4.72 -5.04 16.95
C SER A 260 -5.22 -4.24 18.13
N ALA A 261 -6.46 -4.47 18.57
CA ALA A 261 -6.92 -3.94 19.84
C ALA A 261 -5.98 -4.41 20.95
N ALA A 262 -5.65 -3.51 21.87
CA ALA A 262 -4.88 -3.90 23.05
C ALA A 262 -5.67 -4.95 23.84
N ALA A 263 -5.01 -6.07 24.17
CA ALA A 263 -5.61 -7.14 24.98
C ALA A 263 -5.85 -6.68 26.41
#